data_f57afea27eb5f3d6672f7775d7d67a22
#
_entry.id   f57afea27eb5f3d6672f7775d7d67a22
#
_cell.length_a   1.000
_cell.length_b   1.000
_cell.length_c   1.000
_cell.angle_alpha   90.00
_cell.angle_beta   90.00
_cell.angle_gamma   90.00
#
_symmetry.space_group_name_H-M   'P 1'
#
loop_
_entity.id
_entity.type
_entity.pdbx_description
1 polymer ?
#
loop_
_entity_poly.entity_id
_entity_poly.type
_entity_poly.pdbx_seq_one_letter_code
_entity_poly.pdbx_strand_id
1 'polypeptide(L)'
;MSDPTPVNLEPVSVEDYVNIQRLINRYADAVIHRNGVQWGSCWTDNAVWDLGGGRLVEGKEAILKLWYAAMGGISSVVQTVHNGDAWVGSSANEATGRWAISERMRRANGDSGILLAHYDDAYAKVNGQWLFTRRFLQVHYGGPADLSANFTNDKEQLIARGIVADV
;
A
#
# COMPACT_ATOMS: atom_id res chain seq x y z
N MET A 1 -12.17 -10.85 10.01
CA MET A 1 -12.08 -9.38 9.96
C MET A 1 -12.59 -8.94 8.61
N SER A 2 -13.63 -8.13 8.59
CA SER A 2 -14.22 -7.61 7.36
C SER A 2 -13.20 -6.72 6.65
N ASP A 3 -13.02 -6.98 5.37
CA ASP A 3 -12.35 -6.06 4.43
C ASP A 3 -12.98 -4.67 4.63
N PRO A 4 -12.21 -3.60 4.85
CA PRO A 4 -12.74 -2.25 4.90
C PRO A 4 -13.13 -1.82 3.49
N THR A 5 -14.25 -2.35 2.99
CA THR A 5 -14.87 -1.78 1.78
C THR A 5 -15.19 -0.32 2.12
N PRO A 6 -14.72 0.65 1.36
CA PRO A 6 -14.99 2.05 1.65
C PRO A 6 -16.50 2.28 1.69
N VAL A 7 -16.99 2.74 2.83
CA VAL A 7 -18.43 2.96 3.09
C VAL A 7 -18.97 4.13 2.24
N ASN A 8 -18.08 5.00 1.75
CA ASN A 8 -18.39 6.12 0.88
C ASN A 8 -17.50 6.05 -0.36
N LEU A 9 -18.10 5.98 -1.54
CA LEU A 9 -17.42 5.97 -2.85
C LEU A 9 -17.51 7.33 -3.55
N GLU A 10 -17.85 8.41 -2.82
CA GLU A 10 -17.81 9.75 -3.39
C GLU A 10 -16.36 10.13 -3.68
N PRO A 11 -15.99 10.40 -4.95
CA PRO A 11 -14.62 10.72 -5.29
C PRO A 11 -14.20 12.05 -4.66
N VAL A 12 -12.94 12.16 -4.27
CA VAL A 12 -12.35 13.43 -3.85
C VAL A 12 -12.31 14.42 -5.03
N SER A 13 -12.08 15.70 -4.75
CA SER A 13 -11.86 16.69 -5.81
C SER A 13 -10.69 16.29 -6.71
N VAL A 14 -10.68 16.76 -7.96
CA VAL A 14 -9.56 16.51 -8.90
C VAL A 14 -8.22 16.99 -8.32
N GLU A 15 -8.22 18.12 -7.61
CA GLU A 15 -7.03 18.66 -6.95
C GLU A 15 -6.53 17.70 -5.85
N ASP A 16 -7.41 17.22 -5.00
CA ASP A 16 -7.06 16.27 -3.93
C ASP A 16 -6.63 14.93 -4.50
N TYR A 17 -7.31 14.44 -5.55
CA TYR A 17 -6.89 13.23 -6.26
C TYR A 17 -5.45 13.35 -6.77
N VAL A 18 -5.11 14.44 -7.46
CA VAL A 18 -3.75 14.67 -7.99
C VAL A 18 -2.73 14.76 -6.85
N ASN A 19 -3.08 15.41 -5.74
CA ASN A 19 -2.17 15.52 -4.60
C ASN A 19 -1.98 14.20 -3.86
N ILE A 20 -3.03 13.38 -3.72
CA ILE A 20 -2.93 12.01 -3.18
C ILE A 20 -2.11 11.13 -4.15
N GLN A 21 -2.34 11.18 -5.45
CA GLN A 21 -1.55 10.45 -6.42
C GLN A 21 -0.06 10.83 -6.37
N ARG A 22 0.26 12.10 -6.18
CA ARG A 22 1.65 12.56 -5.95
C ARG A 22 2.25 11.97 -4.68
N LEU A 23 1.47 11.84 -3.60
CA LEU A 23 1.90 11.18 -2.36
C LEU A 23 2.24 9.71 -2.63
N ILE A 24 1.37 8.97 -3.32
CA ILE A 24 1.58 7.57 -3.67
C ILE A 24 2.84 7.40 -4.54
N ASN A 25 3.01 8.25 -5.56
CA ASN A 25 4.17 8.22 -6.44
C ASN A 25 5.47 8.56 -5.68
N ARG A 26 5.44 9.55 -4.79
CA ARG A 26 6.58 9.90 -3.93
C ARG A 26 7.00 8.77 -3.00
N TYR A 27 6.04 8.02 -2.47
CA TYR A 27 6.30 6.82 -1.67
C TYR A 27 7.01 5.75 -2.52
N ALA A 28 6.48 5.40 -3.69
CA ALA A 28 7.04 4.38 -4.57
C ALA A 28 8.45 4.77 -5.09
N ASP A 29 8.63 6.04 -5.46
CA ASP A 29 9.94 6.59 -5.84
C ASP A 29 10.97 6.43 -4.70
N ALA A 30 10.55 6.74 -3.46
CA ALA A 30 11.42 6.58 -2.29
C ALA A 30 11.80 5.12 -2.01
N VAL A 31 10.94 4.17 -2.31
CA VAL A 31 11.25 2.72 -2.25
C VAL A 31 12.34 2.36 -3.26
N ILE A 32 12.17 2.78 -4.53
CA ILE A 32 13.13 2.50 -5.62
C ILE A 32 14.50 3.08 -5.30
N HIS A 33 14.55 4.33 -4.84
CA HIS A 33 15.79 5.06 -4.57
C HIS A 33 16.31 4.88 -3.14
N ARG A 34 15.63 4.10 -2.30
CA ARG A 34 16.00 3.86 -0.89
C ARG A 34 16.10 5.14 -0.08
N ASN A 35 15.28 6.13 -0.41
CA ASN A 35 15.27 7.43 0.24
C ASN A 35 14.35 7.41 1.48
N GLY A 36 14.91 7.02 2.63
CA GLY A 36 14.14 6.91 3.87
C GLY A 36 13.61 8.25 4.39
N VAL A 37 14.28 9.37 4.09
CA VAL A 37 13.80 10.71 4.45
C VAL A 37 12.52 11.03 3.66
N GLN A 38 12.57 10.85 2.35
CA GLN A 38 11.41 11.04 1.47
C GLN A 38 10.28 10.08 1.83
N TRP A 39 10.59 8.80 2.07
CA TRP A 39 9.61 7.79 2.44
C TRP A 39 8.93 8.13 3.78
N GLY A 40 9.71 8.51 4.79
CA GLY A 40 9.20 8.94 6.10
C GLY A 40 8.35 10.21 6.03
N SER A 41 8.62 11.12 5.07
CA SER A 41 7.83 12.33 4.87
C SER A 41 6.41 12.06 4.35
N CYS A 42 6.12 10.85 3.90
CA CYS A 42 4.79 10.46 3.43
C CYS A 42 3.80 10.15 4.58
N TRP A 43 4.27 10.01 5.82
CA TRP A 43 3.50 9.50 6.94
C TRP A 43 3.22 10.59 7.98
N THR A 44 2.04 10.53 8.61
CA THR A 44 1.78 11.28 9.85
C THR A 44 2.55 10.66 11.02
N ASP A 45 2.77 11.42 12.09
CA ASP A 45 3.57 10.94 13.22
C ASP A 45 2.94 9.75 13.96
N ASN A 46 1.59 9.68 13.97
CA ASN A 46 0.81 8.61 14.58
C ASN A 46 0.26 7.59 13.56
N ALA A 47 0.86 7.49 12.39
CA ALA A 47 0.41 6.60 11.33
C ALA A 47 0.48 5.12 11.74
N VAL A 48 -0.31 4.30 11.05
CA VAL A 48 -0.33 2.84 11.20
C VAL A 48 0.03 2.18 9.87
N TRP A 49 1.04 1.34 9.87
CA TRP A 49 1.36 0.46 8.74
C TRP A 49 0.87 -0.95 9.07
N ASP A 50 -0.18 -1.37 8.39
CA ASP A 50 -0.77 -2.69 8.53
C ASP A 50 -0.22 -3.61 7.43
N LEU A 51 0.52 -4.62 7.83
CA LEU A 51 1.17 -5.58 6.94
C LEU A 51 0.33 -6.85 6.72
N GLY A 52 -0.91 -6.84 7.22
CA GLY A 52 -1.80 -7.98 7.19
C GLY A 52 -1.48 -9.06 8.24
N GLY A 53 -2.41 -10.01 8.41
CA GLY A 53 -2.25 -11.09 9.38
C GLY A 53 -2.12 -10.65 10.84
N GLY A 54 -2.64 -9.47 11.20
CA GLY A 54 -2.53 -8.88 12.54
C GLY A 54 -1.20 -8.18 12.84
N ARG A 55 -0.36 -7.99 11.84
CA ARG A 55 0.94 -7.30 11.97
C ARG A 55 0.77 -5.81 11.80
N LEU A 56 0.54 -5.11 12.89
CA LEU A 56 0.42 -3.65 12.93
C LEU A 56 1.74 -3.03 13.41
N VAL A 57 2.16 -1.95 12.75
CA VAL A 57 3.28 -1.11 13.16
C VAL A 57 2.74 0.30 13.35
N GLU A 58 2.79 0.79 14.58
CA GLU A 58 2.19 2.05 14.98
C GLU A 58 3.25 3.11 15.26
N GLY A 59 3.02 4.30 14.74
CA GLY A 59 3.90 5.45 14.86
C GLY A 59 5.03 5.46 13.83
N LYS A 60 5.26 6.66 13.29
CA LYS A 60 6.22 6.91 12.20
C LYS A 60 7.64 6.41 12.52
N GLU A 61 8.09 6.54 13.75
CA GLU A 61 9.43 6.08 14.15
C GLU A 61 9.56 4.56 14.01
N ALA A 62 8.57 3.80 14.52
CA ALA A 62 8.55 2.34 14.42
C ALA A 62 8.40 1.89 12.96
N ILE A 63 7.57 2.58 12.18
CA ILE A 63 7.38 2.36 10.74
C ILE A 63 8.72 2.54 10.00
N LEU A 64 9.44 3.62 10.23
CA LEU A 64 10.75 3.88 9.64
C LEU A 64 11.77 2.82 10.02
N LYS A 65 11.83 2.45 11.29
CA LYS A 65 12.74 1.40 11.79
C LYS A 65 12.53 0.08 11.06
N LEU A 66 11.27 -0.34 10.91
CA LEU A 66 10.93 -1.56 10.16
C LEU A 66 11.30 -1.43 8.68
N TRP A 67 11.00 -0.28 8.06
CA TRP A 67 11.31 -0.07 6.64
C TRP A 67 12.82 -0.15 6.36
N TYR A 68 13.66 0.49 7.19
CA TYR A 68 15.12 0.39 7.04
C TYR A 68 15.62 -1.05 7.20
N ALA A 69 15.06 -1.81 8.16
CA ALA A 69 15.41 -3.22 8.34
C ALA A 69 15.03 -4.05 7.10
N ALA A 70 13.83 -3.83 6.54
CA ALA A 70 13.37 -4.50 5.34
C ALA A 70 14.24 -4.16 4.12
N MET A 71 14.56 -2.88 3.93
CA MET A 71 15.43 -2.43 2.83
C MET A 71 16.85 -3.00 2.92
N GLY A 72 17.36 -3.26 4.12
CA GLY A 72 18.65 -3.92 4.35
C GLY A 72 18.71 -5.36 3.80
N GLY A 73 17.57 -6.06 3.78
CA GLY A 73 17.45 -7.43 3.24
C GLY A 73 17.20 -7.52 1.73
N ILE A 74 17.08 -6.38 1.05
CA ILE A 74 16.75 -6.30 -0.38
C ILE A 74 17.93 -5.70 -1.14
N SER A 75 18.47 -6.39 -2.15
CA SER A 75 19.56 -5.88 -3.00
C SER A 75 19.08 -4.99 -4.14
N SER A 76 17.88 -5.26 -4.69
CA SER A 76 17.25 -4.45 -5.74
C SER A 76 15.73 -4.48 -5.60
N VAL A 77 15.07 -3.35 -5.81
CA VAL A 77 13.61 -3.25 -5.82
C VAL A 77 13.14 -2.19 -6.80
N VAL A 78 12.07 -2.52 -7.51
CA VAL A 78 11.30 -1.57 -8.32
C VAL A 78 9.85 -1.73 -7.94
N GLN A 79 9.26 -0.70 -7.34
CA GLN A 79 7.82 -0.64 -7.05
C GLN A 79 7.15 0.18 -8.14
N THR A 80 6.11 -0.38 -8.74
CA THR A 80 5.29 0.29 -9.76
C THR A 80 3.88 0.47 -9.20
N VAL A 81 3.39 1.70 -9.26
CA VAL A 81 1.98 2.02 -8.99
C VAL A 81 1.20 1.88 -10.28
N HIS A 82 0.07 1.22 -10.22
CA HIS A 82 -0.83 0.99 -11.33
C HIS A 82 -2.07 1.89 -11.23
N ASN A 83 -3.27 1.30 -11.36
CA ASN A 83 -4.53 1.99 -11.19
C ASN A 83 -4.86 2.20 -9.71
N GLY A 84 -5.62 3.25 -9.45
CA GLY A 84 -6.14 3.52 -8.11
C GLY A 84 -7.10 4.69 -8.12
N ASP A 85 -7.80 4.85 -7.00
CA ASP A 85 -8.73 5.95 -6.77
C ASP A 85 -8.74 6.36 -5.30
N ALA A 86 -9.33 7.53 -5.03
CA ALA A 86 -9.46 8.09 -3.70
C ALA A 86 -10.86 8.68 -3.47
N TRP A 87 -11.38 8.50 -2.26
CA TRP A 87 -12.73 8.85 -1.87
C TRP A 87 -12.75 9.74 -0.63
N VAL A 88 -13.76 10.59 -0.55
CA VAL A 88 -13.98 11.48 0.59
C VAL A 88 -14.08 10.68 1.89
N GLY A 89 -13.35 11.13 2.91
CA GLY A 89 -13.44 10.58 4.26
C GLY A 89 -14.56 11.19 5.10
N SER A 90 -14.40 11.17 6.41
CA SER A 90 -15.38 11.74 7.35
C SER A 90 -15.35 13.28 7.41
N SER A 91 -14.32 13.90 6.86
CA SER A 91 -14.18 15.36 6.77
C SER A 91 -13.43 15.77 5.51
N ALA A 92 -13.44 17.08 5.18
CA ALA A 92 -12.71 17.64 4.05
C ALA A 92 -11.18 17.46 4.13
N ASN A 93 -10.66 17.13 5.31
CA ASN A 93 -9.24 16.87 5.54
C ASN A 93 -8.92 15.38 5.69
N GLU A 94 -9.85 14.50 5.37
CA GLU A 94 -9.69 13.05 5.43
C GLU A 94 -10.12 12.42 4.12
N ALA A 95 -9.42 11.39 3.70
CA ALA A 95 -9.74 10.62 2.51
C ALA A 95 -9.34 9.16 2.73
N THR A 96 -9.92 8.29 1.91
CA THR A 96 -9.50 6.89 1.77
C THR A 96 -9.12 6.64 0.32
N GLY A 97 -8.39 5.55 0.04
CA GLY A 97 -8.05 5.21 -1.34
C GLY A 97 -7.58 3.78 -1.47
N ARG A 98 -7.57 3.29 -2.71
CA ARG A 98 -7.04 1.98 -3.08
C ARG A 98 -6.13 2.10 -4.29
N TRP A 99 -4.94 1.49 -4.20
CA TRP A 99 -3.93 1.58 -5.26
C TRP A 99 -3.30 0.22 -5.51
N ALA A 100 -3.46 -0.29 -6.70
CA ALA A 100 -2.79 -1.51 -7.13
C ALA A 100 -1.30 -1.24 -7.34
N ILE A 101 -0.49 -2.18 -6.90
CA ILE A 101 0.97 -2.11 -7.05
C ILE A 101 1.56 -3.43 -7.54
N SER A 102 2.74 -3.34 -8.13
CA SER A 102 3.64 -4.48 -8.25
C SER A 102 5.03 -4.11 -7.79
N GLU A 103 5.73 -5.08 -7.18
CA GLU A 103 7.14 -4.97 -6.89
C GLU A 103 7.90 -6.09 -7.58
N ARG A 104 9.04 -5.74 -8.15
CA ARG A 104 10.05 -6.70 -8.57
C ARG A 104 11.24 -6.53 -7.67
N MET A 105 11.71 -7.62 -7.05
CA MET A 105 12.77 -7.52 -6.07
C MET A 105 13.80 -8.65 -6.21
N ARG A 106 15.02 -8.34 -5.77
CA ARG A 106 16.07 -9.31 -5.47
C ARG A 106 16.48 -9.12 -4.03
N ARG A 107 16.53 -10.20 -3.29
CA ARG A 107 16.99 -10.22 -1.90
C ARG A 107 18.52 -10.31 -1.83
N ALA A 108 19.08 -9.96 -0.67
CA ALA A 108 20.52 -10.05 -0.43
C ALA A 108 21.07 -11.48 -0.54
N ASN A 109 20.25 -12.50 -0.28
CA ASN A 109 20.61 -13.92 -0.45
C ASN A 109 20.56 -14.40 -1.93
N GLY A 110 20.20 -13.51 -2.88
CA GLY A 110 20.11 -13.83 -4.30
C GLY A 110 18.71 -14.23 -4.80
N ASP A 111 17.78 -14.54 -3.90
CA ASP A 111 16.39 -14.85 -4.29
C ASP A 111 15.75 -13.64 -4.98
N SER A 112 14.96 -13.93 -5.99
CA SER A 112 14.21 -12.88 -6.72
C SER A 112 12.74 -13.27 -6.83
N GLY A 113 11.88 -12.26 -6.97
CA GLY A 113 10.45 -12.49 -7.08
C GLY A 113 9.67 -11.25 -7.45
N ILE A 114 8.37 -11.45 -7.55
CA ILE A 114 7.38 -10.41 -7.77
C ILE A 114 6.34 -10.42 -6.65
N LEU A 115 5.91 -9.23 -6.26
CA LEU A 115 4.74 -9.00 -5.44
C LEU A 115 3.67 -8.32 -6.30
N LEU A 116 2.46 -8.88 -6.31
CA LEU A 116 1.26 -8.23 -6.83
C LEU A 116 0.32 -7.98 -5.65
N ALA A 117 -0.05 -6.74 -5.44
CA ALA A 117 -0.80 -6.33 -4.26
C ALA A 117 -1.63 -5.07 -4.54
N HIS A 118 -2.43 -4.69 -3.56
CA HIS A 118 -2.91 -3.32 -3.47
C HIS A 118 -2.72 -2.78 -2.06
N TYR A 119 -2.72 -1.47 -1.96
CA TYR A 119 -2.84 -0.77 -0.69
C TYR A 119 -4.27 -0.26 -0.52
N ASP A 120 -4.85 -0.48 0.66
CA ASP A 120 -5.99 0.25 1.18
C ASP A 120 -5.47 1.31 2.15
N ASP A 121 -5.68 2.56 1.81
CA ASP A 121 -5.09 3.70 2.48
C ASP A 121 -6.13 4.59 3.17
N ALA A 122 -5.73 5.19 4.28
CA ALA A 122 -6.38 6.36 4.85
C ALA A 122 -5.39 7.52 4.89
N TYR A 123 -5.90 8.71 4.62
CA TYR A 123 -5.12 9.94 4.52
C TYR A 123 -5.67 11.03 5.40
N ALA A 124 -4.78 11.94 5.84
CA ALA A 124 -5.14 13.23 6.40
C ALA A 124 -4.40 14.36 5.69
N LYS A 125 -5.09 15.50 5.55
CA LYS A 125 -4.49 16.74 5.02
C LYS A 125 -3.93 17.55 6.20
N VAL A 126 -2.61 17.55 6.34
CA VAL A 126 -1.86 18.26 7.40
C VAL A 126 -1.09 19.41 6.77
N ASN A 127 -1.38 20.64 7.21
CA ASN A 127 -0.78 21.87 6.64
C ASN A 127 -0.89 21.94 5.11
N GLY A 128 -2.04 21.53 4.56
CA GLY A 128 -2.31 21.53 3.12
C GLY A 128 -1.68 20.36 2.35
N GLN A 129 -1.02 19.43 3.00
CA GLN A 129 -0.40 18.25 2.36
C GLN A 129 -1.10 16.97 2.79
N TRP A 130 -1.41 16.11 1.83
CA TRP A 130 -1.92 14.78 2.10
C TRP A 130 -0.80 13.86 2.58
N LEU A 131 -1.05 13.13 3.70
CA LEU A 131 -0.13 12.16 4.29
C LEU A 131 -0.90 10.88 4.64
N PHE A 132 -0.21 9.75 4.68
CA PHE A 132 -0.78 8.50 5.17
C PHE A 132 -1.02 8.57 6.67
N THR A 133 -2.24 8.25 7.11
CA THR A 133 -2.58 7.94 8.50
C THR A 133 -2.63 6.43 8.73
N ARG A 134 -3.00 5.67 7.68
CA ARG A 134 -2.95 4.22 7.68
C ARG A 134 -2.66 3.73 6.27
N ARG A 135 -1.89 2.66 6.17
CA ARG A 135 -1.68 1.94 4.93
C ARG A 135 -1.76 0.45 5.21
N PHE A 136 -2.68 -0.26 4.54
CA PHE A 136 -2.85 -1.69 4.62
C PHE A 136 -2.39 -2.36 3.33
N LEU A 137 -1.48 -3.34 3.43
CA LEU A 137 -1.02 -4.11 2.29
C LEU A 137 -1.83 -5.40 2.15
N GLN A 138 -2.62 -5.49 1.09
CA GLN A 138 -3.30 -6.72 0.70
C GLN A 138 -2.51 -7.41 -0.42
N VAL A 139 -1.87 -8.51 -0.10
CA VAL A 139 -1.11 -9.30 -1.07
C VAL A 139 -2.04 -10.23 -1.86
N HIS A 140 -1.92 -10.23 -3.19
CA HIS A 140 -2.60 -11.15 -4.09
C HIS A 140 -1.69 -12.27 -4.56
N TYR A 141 -0.43 -11.94 -4.83
CA TYR A 141 0.61 -12.88 -5.23
C TYR A 141 1.96 -12.45 -4.67
N GLY A 142 2.71 -13.40 -4.16
CA GLY A 142 4.11 -13.22 -3.77
C GLY A 142 4.88 -14.50 -4.09
N GLY A 143 5.79 -14.41 -5.07
CA GLY A 143 6.52 -15.58 -5.53
C GLY A 143 7.40 -15.32 -6.75
N PRO A 144 7.78 -16.41 -7.48
CA PRO A 144 8.56 -16.32 -8.70
C PRO A 144 7.89 -15.45 -9.77
N ALA A 145 8.69 -14.82 -10.63
CA ALA A 145 8.18 -13.92 -11.67
C ALA A 145 7.41 -14.64 -12.80
N ASP A 146 7.51 -15.97 -12.89
CA ASP A 146 6.73 -16.81 -13.80
C ASP A 146 5.30 -17.09 -13.33
N LEU A 147 4.91 -16.53 -12.18
CA LEU A 147 3.59 -16.65 -11.56
C LEU A 147 3.22 -18.09 -11.17
N SER A 148 4.20 -18.94 -10.87
CA SER A 148 3.99 -20.34 -10.51
C SER A 148 3.54 -20.59 -9.06
N ALA A 149 3.58 -19.55 -8.19
CA ALA A 149 3.03 -19.67 -6.84
C ALA A 149 1.52 -19.42 -6.80
N ASN A 150 0.88 -19.70 -5.68
CA ASN A 150 -0.56 -19.53 -5.52
C ASN A 150 -0.95 -18.06 -5.40
N PHE A 151 -2.04 -17.70 -6.07
CA PHE A 151 -2.72 -16.40 -5.87
C PHE A 151 -3.68 -16.49 -4.68
N THR A 152 -3.76 -15.42 -3.88
CA THR A 152 -4.70 -15.34 -2.75
C THR A 152 -6.10 -14.85 -3.16
N ASN A 153 -6.26 -14.42 -4.41
CA ASN A 153 -7.50 -13.95 -5.00
C ASN A 153 -7.96 -14.81 -6.18
N ASP A 154 -7.57 -16.08 -6.21
CA ASP A 154 -8.13 -17.04 -7.18
C ASP A 154 -9.65 -17.13 -7.02
N LYS A 155 -10.35 -17.31 -8.15
CA LYS A 155 -11.83 -17.35 -8.20
C LYS A 155 -12.40 -18.30 -7.14
N GLU A 156 -11.86 -19.51 -7.03
CA GLU A 156 -12.29 -20.53 -6.06
C GLU A 156 -12.18 -20.04 -4.61
N GLN A 157 -11.09 -19.35 -4.28
CA GLN A 157 -10.89 -18.77 -2.94
C GLN A 157 -11.86 -17.62 -2.66
N LEU A 158 -12.14 -16.79 -3.67
CA LEU A 158 -13.10 -15.69 -3.53
C LEU A 158 -14.53 -16.19 -3.35
N ILE A 159 -14.91 -17.27 -4.06
CA ILE A 159 -16.21 -17.96 -3.89
C ILE A 159 -16.30 -18.56 -2.48
N ALA A 160 -15.27 -19.29 -2.03
CA ALA A 160 -15.24 -19.91 -0.71
C ALA A 160 -15.34 -18.88 0.44
N ARG A 161 -14.87 -17.65 0.20
CA ARG A 161 -14.97 -16.51 1.13
C ARG A 161 -16.26 -15.71 0.99
N GLY A 162 -17.15 -16.07 0.06
CA GLY A 162 -18.40 -15.35 -0.20
C GLY A 162 -18.20 -13.94 -0.81
N ILE A 163 -17.06 -13.68 -1.43
CA ILE A 163 -16.74 -12.36 -2.01
C ILE A 163 -17.34 -12.24 -3.42
N VAL A 164 -17.37 -13.32 -4.17
CA VAL A 164 -17.97 -13.40 -5.50
C VAL A 164 -18.93 -14.58 -5.59
N ALA A 165 -19.97 -14.44 -6.44
CA ALA A 165 -20.86 -15.56 -6.74
C ALA A 165 -20.16 -16.58 -7.64
N ASP A 166 -20.63 -17.82 -7.57
CA ASP A 166 -20.24 -18.85 -8.53
C ASP A 166 -21.00 -18.62 -9.84
N VAL A 167 -20.34 -17.97 -10.81
CA VAL A 167 -20.86 -17.64 -12.17
C VAL A 167 -20.04 -18.34 -13.24
#